data_e621bc70fad9d7be8a5019f58a3c2144
#
_entry.id   e621bc70fad9d7be8a5019f58a3c2144
#
_cell.length_a   1.000
_cell.length_b   1.000
_cell.length_c   1.000
_cell.angle_alpha   90.00
_cell.angle_beta   90.00
_cell.angle_gamma   90.00
#
_symmetry.space_group_name_H-M   'P 1'
#
loop_
_entity.id
_entity.type
_entity.pdbx_description
1 polymer ?
#
loop_
_entity_poly.entity_id
_entity_poly.type
_entity_poly.pdbx_seq_one_letter_code
_entity_poly.pdbx_strand_id
1 'polypeptide(L)'
;MHFVENKRVTKNNLFPVPPLFRIIQEQSGTDWSEMYKVFNMGHRMEVYLSPEHAEEVISIAKSFNIDAQIVGFVEEADKNELIIESEKGRFVY
;
A
#
# COMPACT_ATOMS: atom_id res chain seq x y z
N MET A 1 28.79 7.43 -7.24
CA MET A 1 27.65 7.47 -8.22
C MET A 1 26.54 6.59 -7.70
N HIS A 2 25.35 7.14 -7.61
CA HIS A 2 24.18 6.38 -7.20
C HIS A 2 23.35 6.02 -8.42
N PHE A 3 23.09 4.75 -8.60
CA PHE A 3 22.14 4.30 -9.60
C PHE A 3 20.78 4.20 -8.95
N VAL A 4 19.84 4.98 -9.46
CA VAL A 4 18.45 4.85 -9.05
C VAL A 4 17.78 3.92 -10.04
N GLU A 5 17.58 2.68 -9.62
CA GLU A 5 16.83 1.73 -10.42
C GLU A 5 15.34 2.04 -10.31
N ASN A 6 14.67 2.03 -11.45
CA ASN A 6 13.23 2.22 -11.48
C ASN A 6 12.54 0.97 -10.93
N LYS A 7 11.54 1.17 -10.10
CA LYS A 7 10.80 0.09 -9.45
C LYS A 7 9.31 0.25 -9.69
N ARG A 8 8.65 -0.88 -9.83
CA ARG A 8 7.19 -0.96 -9.79
C ARG A 8 6.78 -1.54 -8.45
N VAL A 9 5.95 -0.82 -7.72
CA VAL A 9 5.37 -1.28 -6.48
C VAL A 9 3.90 -1.63 -6.74
N THR A 10 3.53 -2.87 -6.47
CA THR A 10 2.14 -3.31 -6.54
C THR A 10 1.69 -3.62 -5.13
N LYS A 11 0.66 -2.96 -4.66
CA LYS A 11 0.12 -3.23 -3.33
C LYS A 11 -1.38 -3.46 -3.35
N ASN A 12 -1.80 -4.32 -2.43
CA ASN A 12 -3.16 -4.74 -2.26
C ASN A 12 -3.81 -3.96 -1.13
N ASN A 13 -4.88 -3.27 -1.46
CA ASN A 13 -5.66 -2.48 -0.50
C ASN A 13 -7.14 -2.85 -0.66
N LEU A 14 -7.42 -4.16 -0.68
CA LEU A 14 -8.76 -4.69 -0.96
C LEU A 14 -9.68 -4.73 0.25
N PHE A 15 -9.18 -4.49 1.44
CA PHE A 15 -10.04 -4.42 2.62
C PHE A 15 -10.98 -3.19 2.55
N PRO A 16 -12.10 -3.22 3.28
CA PRO A 16 -13.05 -2.11 3.25
C PRO A 16 -12.41 -0.77 3.63
N VAL A 17 -12.81 0.29 2.95
CA VAL A 17 -12.33 1.64 3.24
C VAL A 17 -12.70 2.00 4.69
N PRO A 18 -11.72 2.39 5.53
CA PRO A 18 -12.03 2.83 6.90
C PRO A 18 -13.03 4.00 6.90
N PRO A 19 -13.95 4.03 7.87
CA PRO A 19 -15.03 5.03 7.92
C PRO A 19 -14.56 6.48 7.80
N LEU A 20 -13.45 6.82 8.42
CA LEU A 20 -12.91 8.19 8.36
C LEU A 20 -12.62 8.63 6.91
N PHE A 21 -11.98 7.77 6.13
CA PHE A 21 -11.65 8.09 4.76
C PHE A 21 -12.88 8.13 3.86
N ARG A 22 -13.89 7.33 4.15
CA ARG A 22 -15.17 7.38 3.45
C ARG A 22 -15.87 8.72 3.69
N ILE A 23 -15.87 9.21 4.91
CA ILE A 23 -16.46 10.51 5.26
C ILE A 23 -15.73 11.64 4.52
N ILE A 24 -14.40 11.61 4.51
CA ILE A 24 -13.59 12.61 3.79
C ILE A 24 -13.94 12.61 2.30
N GLN A 25 -14.04 11.45 1.69
CA GLN A 25 -14.38 11.34 0.28
C GLN A 25 -15.79 11.87 -0.02
N GLU A 26 -16.79 11.51 0.79
CA GLU A 26 -18.16 11.94 0.62
C GLU A 26 -18.31 13.45 0.76
N GLN A 27 -17.65 14.04 1.75
CA GLN A 27 -17.73 15.48 2.00
C GLN A 27 -16.98 16.32 0.97
N SER A 28 -15.87 15.81 0.46
CA SER A 28 -15.02 16.53 -0.49
C SER A 28 -15.40 16.27 -1.95
N GLY A 29 -16.05 15.15 -2.25
CA GLY A 29 -16.32 14.73 -3.61
C GLY A 29 -15.07 14.31 -4.38
N THR A 30 -13.98 14.04 -3.68
CA THR A 30 -12.70 13.66 -4.28
C THR A 30 -12.79 12.29 -4.95
N ASP A 31 -12.19 12.16 -6.14
CA ASP A 31 -12.11 10.89 -6.84
C ASP A 31 -11.33 9.86 -6.00
N TRP A 32 -11.75 8.59 -6.07
CA TRP A 32 -11.09 7.52 -5.32
C TRP A 32 -9.60 7.36 -5.69
N SER A 33 -9.23 7.57 -6.96
CA SER A 33 -7.83 7.53 -7.37
C SER A 33 -6.98 8.57 -6.63
N GLU A 34 -7.54 9.74 -6.39
CA GLU A 34 -6.86 10.79 -5.63
C GLU A 34 -6.82 10.46 -4.14
N MET A 35 -7.88 9.85 -3.60
CA MET A 35 -7.91 9.41 -2.20
C MET A 35 -6.77 8.43 -1.91
N TYR A 36 -6.58 7.42 -2.78
CA TYR A 36 -5.51 6.43 -2.62
C TYR A 36 -4.12 6.99 -2.88
N LYS A 37 -4.02 8.09 -3.58
CA LYS A 37 -2.75 8.79 -3.81
C LYS A 37 -2.32 9.61 -2.60
N VAL A 38 -3.26 10.27 -1.94
CA VAL A 38 -3.00 11.22 -0.86
C VAL A 38 -2.99 10.54 0.51
N PHE A 39 -3.87 9.58 0.74
CA PHE A 39 -4.03 8.90 2.02
C PHE A 39 -3.54 7.46 1.97
N ASN A 40 -3.09 6.96 3.12
CA ASN A 40 -2.68 5.55 3.24
C ASN A 40 -3.86 4.57 3.21
N MET A 41 -5.07 5.06 3.35
CA MET A 41 -6.33 4.31 3.28
C MET A 41 -6.40 3.10 4.23
N GLY A 42 -5.73 3.20 5.36
CA GLY A 42 -5.75 2.17 6.40
C GLY A 42 -4.39 1.46 6.61
N HIS A 43 -3.44 1.60 5.71
CA HIS A 43 -2.08 1.12 5.92
C HIS A 43 -1.35 2.10 6.85
N ARG A 44 -1.18 1.73 8.10
CA ARG A 44 -0.51 2.61 9.09
C ARG A 44 0.98 2.68 8.88
N MET A 45 1.59 1.57 8.52
CA MET A 45 3.02 1.49 8.24
C MET A 45 3.27 0.39 7.22
N GLU A 46 4.12 0.68 6.25
CA GLU A 46 4.55 -0.28 5.25
C GLU A 46 6.05 -0.51 5.41
N VAL A 47 6.47 -1.77 5.33
CA VAL A 47 7.88 -2.15 5.46
C VAL A 47 8.31 -2.87 4.19
N TYR A 48 9.38 -2.39 3.58
CA TYR A 48 9.95 -2.97 2.36
C TYR A 48 11.19 -3.78 2.73
N LEU A 49 11.15 -5.08 2.47
CA LEU A 49 12.25 -5.98 2.79
C LEU A 49 12.23 -7.19 1.88
N SER A 50 13.31 -7.99 1.94
CA SER A 50 13.39 -9.23 1.18
C SER A 50 12.30 -10.21 1.62
N PRO A 51 11.69 -10.96 0.68
CA PRO A 51 10.60 -11.90 1.01
C PRO A 51 10.96 -12.91 2.10
N GLU A 52 12.22 -13.32 2.19
CA GLU A 52 12.70 -14.27 3.19
C GLU A 52 12.57 -13.77 4.63
N HIS A 53 12.49 -12.45 4.82
CA HIS A 53 12.36 -11.83 6.15
C HIS A 53 10.92 -11.42 6.48
N ALA A 54 10.00 -11.54 5.53
CA ALA A 54 8.61 -11.08 5.72
C ALA A 54 7.90 -11.84 6.85
N GLU A 55 8.03 -13.15 6.89
CA GLU A 55 7.40 -13.98 7.93
C GLU A 55 7.95 -13.67 9.32
N GLU A 56 9.23 -13.35 9.41
CA GLU A 56 9.86 -12.97 10.68
C GLU A 56 9.27 -11.68 11.22
N VAL A 57 9.11 -10.66 10.36
CA VAL A 57 8.50 -9.38 10.74
C VAL A 57 7.04 -9.57 11.15
N ILE A 58 6.29 -10.37 10.42
CA ILE A 58 4.89 -10.67 10.75
C ILE A 58 4.80 -11.38 12.12
N SER A 59 5.69 -12.32 12.38
CA SER A 59 5.73 -13.04 13.65
C SER A 59 6.04 -12.12 14.83
N ILE A 60 6.98 -11.19 14.66
CA ILE A 60 7.33 -10.21 15.69
C ILE A 60 6.15 -9.29 15.95
N ALA A 61 5.51 -8.76 14.91
CA ALA A 61 4.34 -7.89 15.03
C ALA A 61 3.21 -8.60 15.81
N LYS A 62 2.96 -9.86 15.48
CA LYS A 62 1.94 -10.65 16.13
C LYS A 62 2.22 -10.82 17.63
N SER A 63 3.50 -10.95 18.03
CA SER A 63 3.88 -11.05 19.43
C SER A 63 3.52 -9.81 20.24
N PHE A 64 3.32 -8.68 19.57
CA PHE A 64 2.87 -7.41 20.16
C PHE A 64 1.38 -7.12 19.89
N ASN A 65 0.62 -8.10 19.44
CA ASN A 65 -0.79 -7.96 19.06
C ASN A 65 -1.02 -6.91 17.94
N ILE A 66 -0.08 -6.81 17.02
CA ILE A 66 -0.19 -5.92 15.86
C ILE A 66 -0.44 -6.77 14.62
N ASP A 67 -1.51 -6.45 13.89
CA ASP A 67 -1.80 -7.09 12.62
C ASP A 67 -0.75 -6.70 11.58
N ALA A 68 -0.17 -7.70 10.93
CA ALA A 68 0.77 -7.50 9.84
C ALA A 68 0.54 -8.54 8.77
N GLN A 69 0.65 -8.14 7.53
CA GLN A 69 0.47 -9.04 6.39
C GLN A 69 1.25 -8.56 5.18
N ILE A 70 1.51 -9.49 4.26
CA ILE A 70 2.11 -9.15 2.98
C ILE A 70 1.03 -8.50 2.12
N VAL A 71 1.24 -7.25 1.73
CA VAL A 71 0.25 -6.48 0.96
C VAL A 71 0.69 -6.20 -0.47
N GLY A 72 1.90 -6.59 -0.84
CA GLY A 72 2.37 -6.34 -2.19
C GLY A 72 3.81 -6.75 -2.40
N PHE A 73 4.35 -6.31 -3.51
CA PHE A 73 5.71 -6.65 -3.92
C PHE A 73 6.32 -5.51 -4.74
N VAL A 74 7.65 -5.53 -4.82
CA VAL A 74 8.43 -4.57 -5.60
C VAL A 74 9.17 -5.34 -6.70
N GLU A 75 9.13 -4.82 -7.91
CA GLU A 75 9.83 -5.40 -9.05
C GLU A 75 10.55 -4.33 -9.85
N GLU A 76 11.53 -4.73 -10.65
CA GLU A 76 12.21 -3.82 -11.55
C GLU A 76 11.27 -3.41 -12.69
N ALA A 77 11.38 -2.17 -13.13
CA ALA A 77 10.53 -1.62 -14.19
C ALA A 77 11.31 -0.57 -15.00
N ASP A 78 10.76 -0.20 -16.15
CA ASP A 78 11.37 0.82 -17.02
C ASP A 78 11.25 2.23 -16.43
N LYS A 79 10.25 2.44 -15.57
CA LYS A 79 9.99 3.71 -14.90
C LYS A 79 9.46 3.44 -13.50
N ASN A 80 9.51 4.47 -12.66
CA ASN A 80 8.88 4.38 -11.35
C ASN A 80 7.36 4.32 -11.51
N GLU A 81 6.74 3.34 -10.87
CA GLU A 81 5.32 3.08 -11.01
C GLU A 81 4.76 2.54 -9.70
N LEU A 82 3.57 3.00 -9.34
CA LEU A 82 2.83 2.50 -8.19
C LEU A 82 1.48 1.99 -8.68
N ILE A 83 1.18 0.74 -8.34
CA ILE A 83 -0.10 0.12 -8.65
C ILE A 83 -0.80 -0.21 -7.34
N ILE A 84 -2.02 0.26 -7.17
CA ILE A 84 -2.85 -0.04 -6.01
C ILE A 84 -4.07 -0.83 -6.47
N GLU A 85 -4.23 -2.04 -5.93
CA GLU A 85 -5.42 -2.87 -6.12
C GLU A 85 -6.36 -2.62 -4.94
N SER A 86 -7.57 -2.12 -5.17
CA SER A 86 -8.49 -1.79 -4.10
C SER A 86 -9.92 -2.20 -4.43
N GLU A 87 -10.82 -2.13 -3.44
CA GLU A 87 -12.25 -2.35 -3.65
C GLU A 87 -12.88 -1.29 -4.56
N LYS A 88 -12.26 -0.14 -4.72
CA LYS A 88 -12.71 0.95 -5.57
C LYS A 88 -12.12 0.91 -6.97
N GLY A 89 -11.24 -0.04 -7.25
CA GLY A 89 -10.61 -0.23 -8.54
C GLY A 89 -9.09 -0.38 -8.46
N ARG A 90 -8.50 -0.48 -9.64
CA ARG A 90 -7.05 -0.57 -9.80
C ARG A 90 -6.54 0.80 -10.26
N PHE A 91 -5.64 1.37 -9.47
CA PHE A 91 -5.08 2.69 -9.76
C PHE A 91 -3.59 2.57 -10.06
N VAL A 92 -3.16 3.26 -11.10
CA VAL A 92 -1.76 3.29 -11.55
C VAL A 92 -1.25 4.74 -11.49
N TYR A 93 -0.15 4.93 -10.80
CA TYR A 93 0.45 6.25 -10.59
C TYR A 93 1.84 6.35 -11.18
#